data_ae4ae504616d7b619e9fae823d290e09
#
_entry.id   ae4ae504616d7b619e9fae823d290e09
#
_cell.length_a   1.000
_cell.length_b   1.000
_cell.length_c   1.000
_cell.angle_alpha   90.00
_cell.angle_beta   90.00
_cell.angle_gamma   90.00
#
_symmetry.space_group_name_H-M   'P 1'
#
loop_
_entity.id
_entity.type
_entity.pdbx_description
1 polymer ?
#
loop_
_entity_poly.entity_id
_entity_poly.type
_entity_poly.pdbx_seq_one_letter_code
_entity_poly.pdbx_strand_id
1 'polypeptide(L)'
;MARNLVVESWRSNNLGTKILRAWLGLTWFYAGWQKASDVGFLDKASPNYLGTQLAGFAHSSPLKFFLERAVHVAQPLGWVIMFTEFAIGIAVLTGYFLELAIIGGALVSFGLWLTVTWTVYPFFLGSDTAYLAMWIVLFFAIRAQTKGERKAKILPNLGERRTFLQASAVVIASVLSIGVGGAFKRPVPATAKGKEIVKLSEFPVGSNMQFTASDGNPAFLFRTNQGVYAYSAVCTHQGCVVMYTAQTKTLDCPCHGGQYDPFSDAKVIAGPPPSPLPKYSVMISGNSIIEG
;
A
#
# COMPACT_ATOMS: atom_id res chain seq x y z
N MET A 1 5.83 6.64 37.32
CA MET A 1 7.14 6.48 36.65
C MET A 1 6.99 6.35 35.10
N ALA A 2 6.18 5.46 34.60
CA ALA A 2 6.00 5.25 33.14
C ALA A 2 5.52 6.49 32.35
N ARG A 3 4.59 7.28 32.89
CA ARG A 3 4.04 8.48 32.21
C ARG A 3 5.13 9.56 31.96
N ASN A 4 6.14 9.64 32.78
CA ASN A 4 7.24 10.60 32.62
C ASN A 4 8.17 10.19 31.47
N LEU A 5 8.43 8.88 31.28
CA LEU A 5 9.31 8.39 30.23
C LEU A 5 8.74 8.67 28.83
N VAL A 6 7.43 8.46 28.61
CA VAL A 6 6.77 8.76 27.33
C VAL A 6 6.89 10.24 27.00
N VAL A 7 6.51 11.11 27.94
CA VAL A 7 6.56 12.57 27.74
C VAL A 7 7.99 13.04 27.48
N GLU A 8 8.96 12.54 28.20
CA GLU A 8 10.37 12.90 28.07
C GLU A 8 10.93 12.45 26.73
N SER A 9 10.59 11.24 26.28
CA SER A 9 11.01 10.70 24.98
C SER A 9 10.46 11.51 23.78
N TRP A 10 9.36 12.25 23.97
CA TRP A 10 8.83 13.14 22.93
C TRP A 10 9.35 14.56 23.05
N ARG A 11 9.61 15.04 24.26
CA ARG A 11 10.11 16.41 24.51
C ARG A 11 11.49 16.64 23.92
N SER A 12 12.36 15.64 23.99
CA SER A 12 13.73 15.72 23.49
C SER A 12 13.83 15.84 21.96
N ASN A 13 12.77 15.49 21.22
CA ASN A 13 12.79 15.47 19.77
C ASN A 13 12.39 16.82 19.15
N ASN A 14 13.04 17.22 18.04
CA ASN A 14 12.60 18.34 17.23
C ASN A 14 11.28 18.02 16.51
N LEU A 15 10.63 19.04 15.94
CA LEU A 15 9.31 18.91 15.33
C LEU A 15 9.30 17.88 14.17
N GLY A 16 10.29 17.94 13.27
CA GLY A 16 10.37 17.00 12.14
C GLY A 16 10.48 15.55 12.59
N THR A 17 11.30 15.28 13.60
CA THR A 17 11.42 13.94 14.20
C THR A 17 10.12 13.50 14.87
N LYS A 18 9.41 14.41 15.54
CA LYS A 18 8.10 14.10 16.15
C LYS A 18 7.06 13.71 15.10
N ILE A 19 6.99 14.45 14.00
CA ILE A 19 6.06 14.15 12.90
C ILE A 19 6.38 12.79 12.29
N LEU A 20 7.64 12.56 11.93
CA LEU A 20 8.07 11.30 11.33
C LEU A 20 7.83 10.11 12.26
N ARG A 21 8.13 10.27 13.54
CA ARG A 21 7.89 9.28 14.58
C ARG A 21 6.40 8.96 14.76
N ALA A 22 5.55 10.01 14.81
CA ALA A 22 4.10 9.84 14.88
C ALA A 22 3.56 9.11 13.64
N TRP A 23 3.99 9.52 12.46
CA TRP A 23 3.59 8.90 11.20
C TRP A 23 3.93 7.41 11.18
N LEU A 24 5.19 7.06 11.40
CA LEU A 24 5.64 5.67 11.38
C LEU A 24 4.96 4.84 12.47
N GLY A 25 4.82 5.37 13.68
CA GLY A 25 4.17 4.66 14.77
C GLY A 25 2.68 4.38 14.50
N LEU A 26 1.95 5.37 13.98
CA LEU A 26 0.52 5.24 13.67
C LEU A 26 0.28 4.31 12.47
N THR A 27 1.08 4.44 11.41
CA THR A 27 0.92 3.59 10.22
C THR A 27 1.24 2.12 10.53
N TRP A 28 2.24 1.84 11.35
CA TRP A 28 2.58 0.47 11.74
C TRP A 28 1.58 -0.13 12.72
N PHE A 29 1.08 0.67 13.66
CA PHE A 29 -0.04 0.24 14.51
C PHE A 29 -1.27 -0.09 13.66
N TYR A 30 -1.58 0.77 12.68
CA TYR A 30 -2.70 0.54 11.76
C TYR A 30 -2.50 -0.71 10.89
N ALA A 31 -1.28 -0.97 10.42
CA ALA A 31 -0.98 -2.18 9.63
C ALA A 31 -1.25 -3.47 10.44
N GLY A 32 -0.84 -3.49 11.71
CA GLY A 32 -1.20 -4.60 12.63
C GLY A 32 -2.70 -4.70 12.86
N TRP A 33 -3.38 -3.57 13.06
CA TRP A 33 -4.84 -3.53 13.24
C TRP A 33 -5.59 -4.01 12.00
N GLN A 34 -5.19 -3.59 10.81
CA GLN A 34 -5.81 -4.02 9.55
C GLN A 34 -5.77 -5.53 9.40
N LYS A 35 -4.61 -6.16 9.67
CA LYS A 35 -4.47 -7.62 9.63
C LYS A 35 -5.25 -8.33 10.72
N ALA A 36 -5.31 -7.76 11.92
CA ALA A 36 -6.07 -8.32 13.05
C ALA A 36 -7.59 -8.24 12.83
N SER A 37 -8.07 -7.23 12.11
CA SER A 37 -9.49 -7.04 11.78
C SER A 37 -9.92 -7.78 10.51
N ASP A 38 -8.99 -8.22 9.67
CA ASP A 38 -9.28 -9.03 8.49
C ASP A 38 -9.43 -10.52 8.89
N VAL A 39 -10.67 -10.96 8.99
CA VAL A 39 -11.01 -12.36 9.31
C VAL A 39 -10.36 -13.34 8.31
N GLY A 40 -10.16 -12.91 7.07
CA GLY A 40 -9.57 -13.72 6.00
C GLY A 40 -8.06 -13.88 6.09
N PHE A 41 -7.35 -13.02 6.81
CA PHE A 41 -5.88 -13.00 6.80
C PHE A 41 -5.23 -14.31 7.28
N LEU A 42 -5.85 -14.98 8.26
CA LEU A 42 -5.40 -16.26 8.80
C LEU A 42 -6.27 -17.46 8.39
N ASP A 43 -7.34 -17.22 7.62
CA ASP A 43 -8.25 -18.29 7.17
C ASP A 43 -7.80 -18.86 5.83
N LYS A 44 -7.46 -20.16 5.81
CA LYS A 44 -7.01 -20.89 4.62
C LYS A 44 -8.03 -20.92 3.47
N ALA A 45 -9.31 -20.77 3.78
CA ALA A 45 -10.37 -20.74 2.78
C ALA A 45 -10.57 -19.35 2.16
N SER A 46 -9.95 -18.32 2.75
CA SER A 46 -10.08 -16.94 2.29
C SER A 46 -9.11 -16.59 1.15
N PRO A 47 -9.52 -15.79 0.17
CA PRO A 47 -8.61 -15.21 -0.82
C PRO A 47 -7.57 -14.29 -0.18
N ASN A 48 -7.87 -13.73 1.01
CA ASN A 48 -6.96 -12.86 1.76
C ASN A 48 -5.93 -13.64 2.60
N TYR A 49 -5.96 -14.97 2.54
CA TYR A 49 -5.07 -15.80 3.35
C TYR A 49 -3.60 -15.47 3.10
N LEU A 50 -2.83 -15.26 4.17
CA LEU A 50 -1.40 -14.96 4.08
C LEU A 50 -0.64 -15.99 3.25
N GLY A 51 -0.97 -17.28 3.36
CA GLY A 51 -0.32 -18.33 2.57
C GLY A 51 -0.50 -18.16 1.07
N THR A 52 -1.69 -17.74 0.63
CA THR A 52 -1.96 -17.42 -0.79
C THR A 52 -1.15 -16.20 -1.24
N GLN A 53 -1.05 -15.17 -0.39
CA GLN A 53 -0.24 -13.99 -0.67
C GLN A 53 1.24 -14.35 -0.80
N LEU A 54 1.80 -15.14 0.13
CA LEU A 54 3.20 -15.59 0.10
C LEU A 54 3.50 -16.41 -1.15
N ALA A 55 2.60 -17.29 -1.57
CA ALA A 55 2.73 -18.05 -2.80
C ALA A 55 2.77 -17.13 -4.03
N GLY A 56 1.91 -16.11 -4.08
CA GLY A 56 1.91 -15.08 -5.13
C GLY A 56 3.23 -14.31 -5.19
N PHE A 57 3.73 -13.83 -4.05
CA PHE A 57 5.00 -13.10 -3.98
C PHE A 57 6.21 -13.96 -4.37
N ALA A 58 6.17 -15.27 -4.11
CA ALA A 58 7.26 -16.19 -4.44
C ALA A 58 7.56 -16.24 -5.94
N HIS A 59 6.60 -15.93 -6.82
CA HIS A 59 6.82 -15.96 -8.28
C HIS A 59 7.84 -14.92 -8.76
N SER A 60 7.93 -13.78 -8.10
CA SER A 60 8.73 -12.64 -8.57
C SER A 60 9.81 -12.18 -7.58
N SER A 61 9.76 -12.65 -6.33
CA SER A 61 10.67 -12.25 -5.27
C SER A 61 12.04 -12.92 -5.38
N PRO A 62 13.16 -12.21 -5.10
CA PRO A 62 14.47 -12.83 -4.92
C PRO A 62 14.51 -13.80 -3.73
N LEU A 63 13.54 -13.70 -2.81
CA LEU A 63 13.41 -14.57 -1.64
C LEU A 63 12.49 -15.78 -1.90
N LYS A 64 12.24 -16.15 -3.16
CA LYS A 64 11.37 -17.25 -3.58
C LYS A 64 11.50 -18.50 -2.69
N PHE A 65 12.71 -18.98 -2.50
CA PHE A 65 12.99 -20.18 -1.70
C PHE A 65 12.48 -20.10 -0.25
N PHE A 66 12.59 -18.93 0.38
CA PHE A 66 12.09 -18.71 1.74
C PHE A 66 10.60 -18.56 1.77
N LEU A 67 10.01 -17.87 0.78
CA LEU A 67 8.58 -17.65 0.68
C LEU A 67 7.80 -18.96 0.45
N GLU A 68 8.30 -19.84 -0.42
CA GLU A 68 7.71 -21.16 -0.65
C GLU A 68 7.66 -22.00 0.64
N ARG A 69 8.69 -21.92 1.48
CA ARG A 69 8.68 -22.58 2.81
C ARG A 69 7.73 -21.89 3.79
N ALA A 70 7.67 -20.55 3.77
CA ALA A 70 6.82 -19.77 4.64
C ALA A 70 5.33 -20.03 4.41
N VAL A 71 4.93 -20.41 3.19
CA VAL A 71 3.55 -20.84 2.88
C VAL A 71 3.08 -21.96 3.82
N HIS A 72 3.93 -22.93 4.14
CA HIS A 72 3.55 -24.07 4.98
C HIS A 72 3.32 -23.69 6.45
N VAL A 73 3.87 -22.55 6.88
CA VAL A 73 3.76 -22.02 8.25
C VAL A 73 3.07 -20.64 8.26
N ALA A 74 2.25 -20.36 7.25
CA ALA A 74 1.66 -19.04 7.07
C ALA A 74 0.78 -18.58 8.26
N GLN A 75 0.02 -19.47 8.89
CA GLN A 75 -0.81 -19.09 10.04
C GLN A 75 0.03 -18.60 11.24
N PRO A 76 0.97 -19.39 11.79
CA PRO A 76 1.80 -18.89 12.89
C PRO A 76 2.66 -17.67 12.45
N LEU A 77 3.13 -17.64 11.22
CA LEU A 77 3.86 -16.48 10.68
C LEU A 77 2.96 -15.22 10.65
N GLY A 78 1.70 -15.37 10.28
CA GLY A 78 0.74 -14.26 10.27
C GLY A 78 0.52 -13.66 11.67
N TRP A 79 0.43 -14.49 12.70
CA TRP A 79 0.40 -14.01 14.09
C TRP A 79 1.67 -13.25 14.46
N VAL A 80 2.84 -13.78 14.10
CA VAL A 80 4.13 -13.12 14.35
C VAL A 80 4.19 -11.76 13.66
N ILE A 81 3.77 -11.67 12.39
CA ILE A 81 3.75 -10.42 11.63
C ILE A 81 2.84 -9.39 12.33
N MET A 82 1.60 -9.76 12.66
CA MET A 82 0.65 -8.85 13.33
C MET A 82 1.21 -8.32 14.65
N PHE A 83 1.70 -9.21 15.52
CA PHE A 83 2.26 -8.80 16.81
C PHE A 83 3.51 -7.96 16.66
N THR A 84 4.35 -8.23 15.67
CA THR A 84 5.55 -7.43 15.38
C THR A 84 5.16 -6.02 14.93
N GLU A 85 4.19 -5.87 14.05
CA GLU A 85 3.69 -4.56 13.60
C GLU A 85 3.09 -3.76 14.76
N PHE A 86 2.25 -4.37 15.59
CA PHE A 86 1.73 -3.72 16.80
C PHE A 86 2.85 -3.31 17.77
N ALA A 87 3.79 -4.22 18.03
CA ALA A 87 4.89 -3.96 18.96
C ALA A 87 5.77 -2.80 18.47
N ILE A 88 6.10 -2.76 17.19
CA ILE A 88 6.87 -1.65 16.59
C ILE A 88 6.06 -0.35 16.70
N GLY A 89 4.79 -0.34 16.29
CA GLY A 89 3.94 0.84 16.36
C GLY A 89 3.84 1.40 17.77
N ILE A 90 3.52 0.55 18.76
CA ILE A 90 3.41 0.93 20.18
C ILE A 90 4.76 1.40 20.71
N ALA A 91 5.86 0.70 20.45
CA ALA A 91 7.18 1.05 20.93
C ALA A 91 7.65 2.42 20.41
N VAL A 92 7.39 2.69 19.12
CA VAL A 92 7.70 4.00 18.50
C VAL A 92 6.84 5.11 19.11
N LEU A 93 5.54 4.89 19.31
CA LEU A 93 4.64 5.90 19.87
C LEU A 93 4.95 6.18 21.36
N THR A 94 5.22 5.15 22.13
CA THR A 94 5.50 5.30 23.57
C THR A 94 6.94 5.69 23.87
N GLY A 95 7.90 5.32 22.99
CA GLY A 95 9.32 5.52 23.18
C GLY A 95 10.01 4.42 23.98
N TYR A 96 9.28 3.38 24.42
CA TYR A 96 9.89 2.19 24.99
C TYR A 96 10.61 1.40 23.90
N PHE A 97 11.86 1.01 24.14
CA PHE A 97 12.69 0.28 23.18
C PHE A 97 12.78 0.95 21.78
N LEU A 98 12.73 2.30 21.75
CA LEU A 98 12.60 3.08 20.52
C LEU A 98 13.64 2.72 19.45
N GLU A 99 14.94 2.60 19.80
CA GLU A 99 15.97 2.23 18.81
C GLU A 99 15.76 0.82 18.26
N LEU A 100 15.37 -0.14 19.09
CA LEU A 100 15.07 -1.50 18.66
C LEU A 100 13.86 -1.54 17.73
N ALA A 101 12.81 -0.77 18.05
CA ALA A 101 11.63 -0.66 17.22
C ALA A 101 11.94 -0.02 15.86
N ILE A 102 12.77 1.01 15.81
CA ILE A 102 13.21 1.64 14.56
C ILE A 102 13.99 0.65 13.69
N ILE A 103 14.92 -0.10 14.28
CA ILE A 103 15.68 -1.15 13.56
C ILE A 103 14.74 -2.25 13.07
N GLY A 104 13.81 -2.70 13.91
CA GLY A 104 12.78 -3.69 13.54
C GLY A 104 11.92 -3.21 12.37
N GLY A 105 11.43 -1.97 12.42
CA GLY A 105 10.66 -1.36 11.35
C GLY A 105 11.44 -1.27 10.03
N ALA A 106 12.73 -0.90 10.09
CA ALA A 106 13.60 -0.88 8.92
C ALA A 106 13.80 -2.29 8.32
N LEU A 107 14.05 -3.30 9.15
CA LEU A 107 14.25 -4.68 8.71
C LEU A 107 12.97 -5.26 8.09
N VAL A 108 11.81 -5.01 8.68
CA VAL A 108 10.53 -5.46 8.10
C VAL A 108 10.24 -4.73 6.79
N SER A 109 10.45 -3.41 6.69
CA SER A 109 10.30 -2.66 5.44
C SER A 109 11.26 -3.16 4.35
N PHE A 110 12.49 -3.49 4.70
CA PHE A 110 13.45 -4.10 3.78
C PHE A 110 12.98 -5.48 3.31
N GLY A 111 12.47 -6.32 4.21
CA GLY A 111 11.89 -7.62 3.88
C GLY A 111 10.69 -7.49 2.95
N LEU A 112 9.77 -6.55 3.22
CA LEU A 112 8.60 -6.26 2.38
C LEU A 112 9.04 -5.77 0.99
N TRP A 113 10.05 -4.92 0.90
CA TRP A 113 10.61 -4.53 -0.39
C TRP A 113 11.10 -5.72 -1.21
N LEU A 114 11.87 -6.63 -0.59
CA LEU A 114 12.37 -7.82 -1.28
C LEU A 114 11.26 -8.82 -1.65
N THR A 115 10.11 -8.79 -0.97
CA THR A 115 9.03 -9.77 -1.17
C THR A 115 7.85 -9.18 -1.94
N VAL A 116 7.32 -8.06 -1.49
CA VAL A 116 6.02 -7.53 -1.96
C VAL A 116 6.21 -6.54 -3.11
N THR A 117 7.15 -5.59 -2.97
CA THR A 117 7.34 -4.50 -3.94
C THR A 117 8.61 -4.63 -4.78
N TRP A 118 9.23 -5.82 -4.82
CA TRP A 118 10.44 -6.06 -5.60
C TRP A 118 10.29 -5.75 -7.10
N THR A 119 9.13 -6.05 -7.66
CA THR A 119 8.83 -5.84 -9.09
C THR A 119 8.37 -4.42 -9.42
N VAL A 120 8.17 -3.56 -8.43
CA VAL A 120 7.79 -2.17 -8.65
C VAL A 120 8.99 -1.39 -9.18
N TYR A 121 8.89 -0.93 -10.43
CA TYR A 121 9.95 -0.16 -11.06
C TYR A 121 9.44 1.19 -11.58
N PRO A 122 10.17 2.27 -11.39
CA PRO A 122 11.39 2.40 -10.57
C PRO A 122 11.11 2.18 -9.08
N PHE A 123 12.09 1.63 -8.37
CA PHE A 123 11.97 1.14 -6.98
C PHE A 123 11.38 2.17 -5.99
N PHE A 124 11.57 3.45 -6.22
CA PHE A 124 11.06 4.52 -5.35
C PHE A 124 9.53 4.72 -5.44
N LEU A 125 8.85 4.08 -6.39
CA LEU A 125 7.38 4.06 -6.45
C LEU A 125 6.79 3.02 -5.49
N GLY A 126 7.60 2.07 -5.01
CA GLY A 126 7.18 1.12 -4.00
C GLY A 126 7.08 1.78 -2.62
N SER A 127 5.98 1.54 -1.90
CA SER A 127 5.79 2.08 -0.55
C SER A 127 6.88 1.62 0.42
N ASP A 128 7.36 0.39 0.30
CA ASP A 128 8.27 -0.23 1.27
C ASP A 128 9.66 0.41 1.25
N THR A 129 10.15 0.82 0.08
CA THR A 129 11.40 1.57 -0.02
C THR A 129 11.31 2.96 0.60
N ALA A 130 10.16 3.64 0.48
CA ALA A 130 9.92 4.91 1.13
C ALA A 130 9.86 4.75 2.65
N TYR A 131 9.18 3.72 3.16
CA TYR A 131 9.17 3.40 4.60
C TYR A 131 10.57 3.05 5.10
N LEU A 132 11.34 2.25 4.38
CA LEU A 132 12.73 1.95 4.73
C LEU A 132 13.57 3.22 4.87
N ALA A 133 13.47 4.14 3.91
CA ALA A 133 14.16 5.43 3.96
C ALA A 133 13.73 6.26 5.18
N MET A 134 12.42 6.31 5.46
CA MET A 134 11.89 7.02 6.63
C MET A 134 12.39 6.43 7.97
N TRP A 135 12.51 5.11 8.09
CA TRP A 135 13.09 4.46 9.26
C TRP A 135 14.56 4.82 9.44
N ILE A 136 15.34 4.81 8.36
CA ILE A 136 16.77 5.19 8.38
C ILE A 136 16.91 6.65 8.83
N VAL A 137 16.10 7.56 8.27
CA VAL A 137 16.10 8.97 8.67
C VAL A 137 15.74 9.13 10.15
N LEU A 138 14.71 8.43 10.64
CA LEU A 138 14.31 8.47 12.04
C LEU A 138 15.43 7.98 12.96
N PHE A 139 16.11 6.90 12.58
CA PHE A 139 17.24 6.36 13.35
C PHE A 139 18.36 7.38 13.55
N PHE A 140 18.80 8.01 12.46
CA PHE A 140 19.85 9.03 12.54
C PHE A 140 19.39 10.31 13.26
N ALA A 141 18.12 10.71 13.07
CA ALA A 141 17.56 11.88 13.73
C ALA A 141 17.52 11.70 15.26
N ILE A 142 17.09 10.54 15.76
CA ILE A 142 17.08 10.22 17.19
C ILE A 142 18.52 10.22 17.75
N ARG A 143 19.46 9.56 17.05
CA ARG A 143 20.86 9.50 17.53
C ARG A 143 21.58 10.85 17.50
N ALA A 144 21.26 11.70 16.53
CA ALA A 144 21.84 13.07 16.48
C ALA A 144 21.37 13.91 17.66
N GLN A 145 20.10 13.77 18.07
CA GLN A 145 19.53 14.53 19.20
C GLN A 145 20.07 14.05 20.54
N THR A 146 20.20 12.75 20.75
CA THR A 146 20.79 12.22 21.99
C THR A 146 22.27 12.61 22.17
N LYS A 147 23.01 12.76 21.06
CA LYS A 147 24.40 13.31 21.12
C LYS A 147 24.42 14.81 21.39
N GLY A 148 23.41 15.55 20.88
CA GLY A 148 23.27 17.00 21.08
C GLY A 148 22.92 17.35 22.53
N GLU A 149 22.06 16.59 23.20
CA GLU A 149 21.67 16.80 24.60
C GLU A 149 22.83 16.68 25.57
N ARG A 150 23.81 15.84 25.29
CA ARG A 150 25.06 15.77 26.07
C ARG A 150 25.89 17.05 25.96
N LYS A 151 25.73 17.86 24.91
CA LYS A 151 26.42 19.15 24.68
C LYS A 151 25.59 20.37 25.13
N ALA A 152 24.25 20.26 25.18
CA ALA A 152 23.33 21.40 25.31
C ALA A 152 22.84 21.68 26.73
N LYS A 153 23.53 21.20 27.78
CA LYS A 153 23.18 21.50 29.19
C LYS A 153 23.40 22.97 29.61
N ILE A 154 23.57 23.91 28.68
CA ILE A 154 24.02 25.28 28.96
C ILE A 154 23.05 26.40 28.57
N LEU A 155 21.93 26.17 27.89
CA LEU A 155 21.02 27.28 27.51
C LEU A 155 19.55 27.03 27.89
N PRO A 156 18.85 28.04 28.46
CA PRO A 156 17.48 27.88 28.91
C PRO A 156 16.42 28.04 27.80
N ASN A 157 15.33 27.40 28.07
CA ASN A 157 14.14 27.06 27.28
C ASN A 157 13.32 28.29 26.79
N LEU A 158 13.34 28.57 25.50
CA LEU A 158 12.38 29.47 24.80
C LEU A 158 11.50 28.76 23.73
N GLY A 159 11.56 27.41 23.66
CA GLY A 159 11.05 26.66 22.53
C GLY A 159 9.63 26.06 22.61
N GLU A 160 9.09 25.85 23.83
CA GLU A 160 7.93 24.96 23.98
C GLU A 160 6.63 25.47 23.33
N ARG A 161 6.32 26.76 23.50
CA ARG A 161 5.08 27.35 22.97
C ARG A 161 5.10 27.46 21.44
N ARG A 162 6.25 27.83 20.87
CA ARG A 162 6.46 27.93 19.42
C ARG A 162 6.42 26.56 18.76
N THR A 163 7.01 25.56 19.39
CA THR A 163 7.02 24.17 18.89
C THR A 163 5.63 23.54 18.89
N PHE A 164 4.82 23.82 19.93
CA PHE A 164 3.43 23.38 20.01
C PHE A 164 2.58 24.00 18.90
N LEU A 165 2.69 25.30 18.68
CA LEU A 165 1.96 26.01 17.62
C LEU A 165 2.39 25.54 16.22
N GLN A 166 3.67 25.27 16.00
CA GLN A 166 4.16 24.71 14.74
C GLN A 166 3.65 23.27 14.51
N ALA A 167 3.65 22.42 15.53
CA ALA A 167 3.10 21.07 15.44
C ALA A 167 1.60 21.09 15.12
N SER A 168 0.85 21.95 15.80
CA SER A 168 -0.59 22.11 15.56
C SER A 168 -0.86 22.62 14.14
N ALA A 169 -0.07 23.56 13.64
CA ALA A 169 -0.20 24.09 12.28
C ALA A 169 0.08 23.01 11.21
N VAL A 170 1.06 22.13 11.44
CA VAL A 170 1.36 21.02 10.50
C VAL A 170 0.27 19.97 10.52
N VAL A 171 -0.27 19.61 11.69
CA VAL A 171 -1.40 18.66 11.78
C VAL A 171 -2.63 19.24 11.08
N ILE A 172 -2.95 20.51 11.32
CA ILE A 172 -4.07 21.20 10.66
C ILE A 172 -3.82 21.26 9.14
N ALA A 173 -2.63 21.60 8.68
CA ALA A 173 -2.28 21.63 7.26
C ALA A 173 -2.38 20.22 6.62
N SER A 174 -1.99 19.16 7.33
CA SER A 174 -2.11 17.77 6.85
C SER A 174 -3.57 17.34 6.72
N VAL A 175 -4.40 17.65 7.73
CA VAL A 175 -5.85 17.38 7.69
C VAL A 175 -6.54 18.19 6.58
N LEU A 176 -6.19 19.47 6.43
CA LEU A 176 -6.67 20.30 5.34
C LEU A 176 -6.23 19.79 3.96
N SER A 177 -4.99 19.27 3.84
CA SER A 177 -4.48 18.67 2.59
C SER A 177 -5.28 17.43 2.18
N ILE A 178 -5.70 16.59 3.15
CA ILE A 178 -6.56 15.44 2.89
C ILE A 178 -7.97 15.91 2.44
N GLY A 179 -8.52 16.92 3.11
CA GLY A 179 -9.81 17.52 2.74
C GLY A 179 -9.77 18.20 1.37
N VAL A 180 -8.72 18.97 1.12
CA VAL A 180 -8.49 19.68 -0.14
C VAL A 180 -8.20 18.70 -1.27
N GLY A 181 -7.39 17.65 -1.05
CA GLY A 181 -7.17 16.59 -2.04
C GLY A 181 -8.46 15.86 -2.44
N GLY A 182 -9.40 15.70 -1.50
CA GLY A 182 -10.73 15.17 -1.79
C GLY A 182 -11.63 16.15 -2.57
N ALA A 183 -11.48 17.47 -2.34
CA ALA A 183 -12.26 18.51 -3.02
C ALA A 183 -11.73 18.83 -4.44
N PHE A 184 -10.44 18.59 -4.70
CA PHE A 184 -9.83 18.70 -6.03
C PHE A 184 -9.89 17.40 -6.84
N LYS A 185 -10.79 16.47 -6.54
CA LYS A 185 -11.24 15.53 -7.57
C LYS A 185 -11.75 16.41 -8.71
N ARG A 186 -10.91 16.62 -9.74
CA ARG A 186 -11.38 17.23 -10.98
C ARG A 186 -12.62 16.46 -11.37
N PRO A 187 -13.77 17.10 -11.62
CA PRO A 187 -14.85 16.40 -12.26
C PRO A 187 -14.28 15.91 -13.57
N VAL A 188 -14.02 14.60 -13.66
CA VAL A 188 -13.71 13.98 -14.94
C VAL A 188 -14.95 14.28 -15.77
N PRO A 189 -14.81 14.92 -16.94
CA PRO A 189 -15.94 15.16 -17.79
C PRO A 189 -16.63 13.81 -17.97
N ALA A 190 -17.88 13.67 -17.58
CA ALA A 190 -18.67 12.48 -17.81
C ALA A 190 -18.61 12.23 -19.33
N THR A 191 -17.82 11.25 -19.73
CA THR A 191 -17.73 10.88 -21.13
C THR A 191 -19.10 10.30 -21.48
N ALA A 192 -19.73 10.86 -22.49
CA ALA A 192 -21.09 10.48 -22.86
C ALA A 192 -21.17 8.96 -23.06
N LYS A 193 -22.25 8.35 -22.55
CA LYS A 193 -22.61 6.96 -22.87
C LYS A 193 -22.53 6.77 -24.38
N GLY A 194 -21.90 5.69 -24.82
CA GLY A 194 -21.72 5.40 -26.23
C GLY A 194 -20.42 5.89 -26.85
N LYS A 195 -19.42 6.29 -26.05
CA LYS A 195 -18.09 6.61 -26.57
C LYS A 195 -17.46 5.38 -27.18
N GLU A 196 -17.00 5.54 -28.44
CA GLU A 196 -16.19 4.54 -29.12
C GLU A 196 -14.87 4.34 -28.36
N ILE A 197 -14.58 3.08 -28.02
CA ILE A 197 -13.30 2.67 -27.41
C ILE A 197 -12.33 2.31 -28.53
N VAL A 198 -12.76 1.45 -29.46
CA VAL A 198 -11.95 0.98 -30.58
C VAL A 198 -12.84 0.44 -31.68
N LYS A 199 -12.38 0.48 -32.94
CA LYS A 199 -13.05 -0.16 -34.07
C LYS A 199 -12.89 -1.69 -34.02
N LEU A 200 -13.95 -2.38 -34.35
CA LEU A 200 -13.98 -3.83 -34.34
C LEU A 200 -12.96 -4.45 -35.31
N SER A 201 -12.68 -3.76 -36.45
CA SER A 201 -11.67 -4.15 -37.42
C SER A 201 -10.24 -4.07 -36.91
N GLU A 202 -9.98 -3.21 -35.93
CA GLU A 202 -8.66 -2.98 -35.35
C GLU A 202 -8.42 -3.81 -34.06
N PHE A 203 -9.46 -4.52 -33.60
CA PHE A 203 -9.44 -5.28 -32.35
C PHE A 203 -9.89 -6.74 -32.60
N PRO A 204 -9.03 -7.60 -33.14
CA PRO A 204 -9.36 -8.98 -33.47
C PRO A 204 -9.65 -9.82 -32.21
N VAL A 205 -10.29 -10.98 -32.41
CA VAL A 205 -10.52 -11.95 -31.33
C VAL A 205 -9.19 -12.39 -30.72
N GLY A 206 -9.12 -12.42 -29.39
CA GLY A 206 -7.90 -12.69 -28.62
C GLY A 206 -7.12 -11.44 -28.22
N SER A 207 -7.52 -10.26 -28.70
CA SER A 207 -6.88 -9.00 -28.33
C SER A 207 -7.31 -8.51 -26.95
N ASN A 208 -6.44 -7.74 -26.33
CA ASN A 208 -6.70 -6.95 -25.14
C ASN A 208 -6.04 -5.58 -25.29
N MET A 209 -6.60 -4.58 -24.63
CA MET A 209 -6.03 -3.24 -24.56
C MET A 209 -6.44 -2.53 -23.28
N GLN A 210 -5.60 -1.63 -22.83
CA GLN A 210 -5.96 -0.68 -21.78
C GLN A 210 -6.63 0.54 -22.40
N PHE A 211 -7.67 1.07 -21.75
CA PHE A 211 -8.35 2.30 -22.14
C PHE A 211 -8.73 3.10 -20.89
N THR A 212 -9.18 4.32 -21.10
CA THR A 212 -9.73 5.14 -20.01
C THR A 212 -11.26 5.09 -20.08
N ALA A 213 -11.88 4.56 -19.04
CA ALA A 213 -13.35 4.47 -18.95
C ALA A 213 -14.00 5.85 -18.79
N SER A 214 -15.33 5.90 -18.92
CA SER A 214 -16.11 7.14 -18.86
C SER A 214 -16.02 7.87 -17.50
N ASP A 215 -15.73 7.13 -16.44
CA ASP A 215 -15.46 7.67 -15.10
C ASP A 215 -14.02 8.18 -14.91
N GLY A 216 -13.18 8.09 -15.95
CA GLY A 216 -11.78 8.51 -15.93
C GLY A 216 -10.81 7.51 -15.33
N ASN A 217 -11.28 6.35 -14.91
CA ASN A 217 -10.42 5.30 -14.39
C ASN A 217 -9.78 4.47 -15.52
N PRO A 218 -8.57 3.93 -15.32
CA PRO A 218 -8.00 2.97 -16.25
C PRO A 218 -8.81 1.68 -16.24
N ALA A 219 -8.99 1.09 -17.41
CA ALA A 219 -9.73 -0.16 -17.61
C ALA A 219 -9.05 -1.03 -18.66
N PHE A 220 -9.30 -2.34 -18.62
CA PHE A 220 -8.90 -3.29 -19.66
C PHE A 220 -10.11 -3.76 -20.45
N LEU A 221 -9.98 -3.77 -21.78
CA LEU A 221 -10.90 -4.36 -22.71
C LEU A 221 -10.32 -5.67 -23.23
N PHE A 222 -11.14 -6.71 -23.27
CA PHE A 222 -10.81 -8.04 -23.83
C PHE A 222 -11.84 -8.41 -24.90
N ARG A 223 -11.37 -9.03 -25.99
CA ARG A 223 -12.23 -9.63 -27.01
C ARG A 223 -12.00 -11.13 -27.08
N THR A 224 -13.04 -11.91 -26.90
CA THR A 224 -13.02 -13.36 -27.01
C THR A 224 -14.01 -13.83 -28.09
N ASN A 225 -14.06 -15.12 -28.40
CA ASN A 225 -15.09 -15.71 -29.22
C ASN A 225 -16.51 -15.58 -28.65
N GLN A 226 -16.61 -15.35 -27.31
CA GLN A 226 -17.89 -15.21 -26.61
C GLN A 226 -18.38 -13.76 -26.56
N GLY A 227 -17.54 -12.77 -26.91
CA GLY A 227 -17.88 -11.37 -26.89
C GLY A 227 -16.75 -10.45 -26.38
N VAL A 228 -17.15 -9.25 -25.96
CA VAL A 228 -16.26 -8.25 -25.41
C VAL A 228 -16.54 -8.05 -23.91
N TYR A 229 -15.50 -7.88 -23.13
CA TYR A 229 -15.58 -7.68 -21.68
C TYR A 229 -14.64 -6.56 -21.28
N ALA A 230 -15.05 -5.75 -20.32
CA ALA A 230 -14.18 -4.73 -19.77
C ALA A 230 -14.24 -4.73 -18.24
N TYR A 231 -13.08 -4.52 -17.63
CA TYR A 231 -12.92 -4.46 -16.18
C TYR A 231 -12.08 -3.25 -15.78
N SER A 232 -12.38 -2.69 -14.62
CA SER A 232 -11.52 -1.68 -14.02
C SER A 232 -10.09 -2.21 -13.87
N ALA A 233 -9.11 -1.40 -14.20
CA ALA A 233 -7.72 -1.70 -13.90
C ALA A 233 -7.31 -1.26 -12.48
N VAL A 234 -8.27 -0.81 -11.65
CA VAL A 234 -8.02 -0.38 -10.28
C VAL A 234 -8.21 -1.55 -9.33
N CYS A 235 -7.11 -2.00 -8.72
CA CYS A 235 -7.07 -3.11 -7.77
C CYS A 235 -7.99 -2.84 -6.57
N THR A 236 -8.85 -3.81 -6.24
CA THR A 236 -9.83 -3.67 -5.16
C THR A 236 -9.22 -3.71 -3.76
N HIS A 237 -7.91 -4.02 -3.62
CA HIS A 237 -7.22 -3.97 -2.35
C HIS A 237 -6.90 -2.52 -1.93
N GLN A 238 -6.03 -1.82 -2.65
CA GLN A 238 -5.57 -0.46 -2.30
C GLN A 238 -5.46 0.48 -3.52
N GLY A 239 -6.22 0.22 -4.58
CA GLY A 239 -6.35 1.14 -5.70
C GLY A 239 -5.15 1.19 -6.67
N CYS A 240 -4.17 0.30 -6.56
CA CYS A 240 -3.08 0.22 -7.53
C CYS A 240 -3.59 -0.20 -8.92
N VAL A 241 -2.95 0.27 -9.97
CA VAL A 241 -3.29 -0.13 -11.34
C VAL A 241 -2.75 -1.53 -11.61
N VAL A 242 -3.65 -2.46 -11.96
CA VAL A 242 -3.26 -3.81 -12.39
C VAL A 242 -2.74 -3.79 -13.82
N MET A 243 -1.94 -4.78 -14.18
CA MET A 243 -1.38 -4.95 -15.51
C MET A 243 -1.72 -6.33 -16.06
N TYR A 244 -1.97 -6.42 -17.38
CA TYR A 244 -2.21 -7.72 -18.00
C TYR A 244 -0.90 -8.44 -18.30
N THR A 245 -0.78 -9.67 -17.81
CA THR A 245 0.36 -10.56 -18.06
C THR A 245 -0.05 -11.63 -19.06
N ALA A 246 0.48 -11.54 -20.29
CA ALA A 246 0.10 -12.43 -21.38
C ALA A 246 0.50 -13.90 -21.13
N GLN A 247 1.60 -14.15 -20.40
CA GLN A 247 2.11 -15.49 -20.10
C GLN A 247 1.16 -16.29 -19.21
N THR A 248 0.61 -15.65 -18.20
CA THR A 248 -0.33 -16.24 -17.23
C THR A 248 -1.79 -16.01 -17.62
N LYS A 249 -2.05 -15.06 -18.54
CA LYS A 249 -3.37 -14.56 -18.91
C LYS A 249 -4.14 -13.98 -17.73
N THR A 250 -3.44 -13.31 -16.81
CA THR A 250 -3.97 -12.72 -15.59
C THR A 250 -3.84 -11.21 -15.59
N LEU A 251 -4.66 -10.54 -14.78
CA LEU A 251 -4.46 -9.14 -14.41
C LEU A 251 -3.75 -9.11 -13.05
N ASP A 252 -2.51 -8.64 -13.03
CA ASP A 252 -1.63 -8.70 -11.87
C ASP A 252 -1.46 -7.32 -11.24
N CYS A 253 -1.68 -7.23 -9.92
CA CYS A 253 -1.46 -6.03 -9.15
C CYS A 253 0.00 -5.99 -8.65
N PRO A 254 0.82 -5.01 -9.08
CA PRO A 254 2.24 -4.96 -8.72
C PRO A 254 2.49 -4.56 -7.26
N CYS A 255 1.50 -3.98 -6.57
CA CYS A 255 1.69 -3.47 -5.23
C CYS A 255 1.74 -4.58 -4.16
N HIS A 256 0.81 -5.54 -4.23
CA HIS A 256 0.67 -6.58 -3.20
C HIS A 256 0.41 -7.97 -3.79
N GLY A 257 0.75 -8.19 -5.06
CA GLY A 257 0.64 -9.50 -5.71
C GLY A 257 -0.79 -10.00 -5.92
N GLY A 258 -1.77 -9.10 -5.89
CA GLY A 258 -3.15 -9.46 -6.24
C GLY A 258 -3.24 -9.92 -7.68
N GLN A 259 -3.92 -11.04 -7.94
CA GLN A 259 -4.13 -11.57 -9.28
C GLN A 259 -5.61 -11.82 -9.54
N TYR A 260 -6.02 -11.53 -10.77
CA TYR A 260 -7.41 -11.69 -11.21
C TYR A 260 -7.46 -12.43 -12.54
N ASP A 261 -8.48 -13.27 -12.70
CA ASP A 261 -8.74 -13.98 -13.95
C ASP A 261 -9.75 -13.19 -14.82
N PRO A 262 -9.30 -12.48 -15.86
CA PRO A 262 -10.20 -11.68 -16.71
C PRO A 262 -11.18 -12.52 -17.53
N PHE A 263 -10.96 -13.82 -17.63
CA PHE A 263 -11.83 -14.75 -18.38
C PHE A 263 -12.86 -15.45 -17.50
N SER A 264 -12.85 -15.17 -16.18
CA SER A 264 -13.79 -15.68 -15.18
C SER A 264 -14.32 -14.51 -14.33
N ASP A 265 -14.91 -13.50 -14.96
CA ASP A 265 -15.48 -12.29 -14.37
C ASP A 265 -14.50 -11.51 -13.47
N ALA A 266 -13.23 -11.50 -13.86
CA ALA A 266 -12.13 -10.86 -13.15
C ALA A 266 -12.08 -11.22 -11.65
N LYS A 267 -12.45 -12.47 -11.33
CA LYS A 267 -12.39 -12.98 -9.95
C LYS A 267 -10.95 -12.99 -9.44
N VAL A 268 -10.81 -12.80 -8.15
CA VAL A 268 -9.52 -12.92 -7.46
C VAL A 268 -9.07 -14.38 -7.50
N ILE A 269 -7.84 -14.61 -7.95
CA ILE A 269 -7.20 -15.94 -7.98
C ILE A 269 -6.00 -16.02 -7.05
N ALA A 270 -5.42 -14.86 -6.67
CA ALA A 270 -4.34 -14.79 -5.68
C ALA A 270 -4.25 -13.41 -5.04
N GLY A 271 -3.63 -13.34 -3.86
CA GLY A 271 -3.28 -12.11 -3.15
C GLY A 271 -4.42 -11.53 -2.31
N PRO A 272 -4.22 -10.31 -1.77
CA PRO A 272 -5.10 -9.70 -0.77
C PRO A 272 -6.37 -9.00 -1.29
N PRO A 273 -6.67 -8.86 -2.59
CA PRO A 273 -7.88 -8.18 -3.01
C PRO A 273 -9.15 -8.84 -2.46
N PRO A 274 -10.09 -8.07 -1.87
CA PRO A 274 -11.29 -8.62 -1.21
C PRO A 274 -12.41 -8.98 -2.18
N SER A 275 -12.33 -8.53 -3.45
CA SER A 275 -13.40 -8.72 -4.44
C SER A 275 -12.87 -8.70 -5.87
N PRO A 276 -13.63 -9.26 -6.83
CA PRO A 276 -13.33 -9.14 -8.25
C PRO A 276 -13.18 -7.68 -8.70
N LEU A 277 -12.50 -7.45 -9.83
CA LEU A 277 -12.45 -6.13 -10.43
C LEU A 277 -13.84 -5.72 -10.93
N PRO A 278 -14.26 -4.45 -10.68
CA PRO A 278 -15.51 -3.92 -11.21
C PRO A 278 -15.60 -4.06 -12.73
N LYS A 279 -16.76 -4.50 -13.21
CA LYS A 279 -17.06 -4.66 -14.62
C LYS A 279 -17.61 -3.36 -15.21
N TYR A 280 -17.08 -2.97 -16.37
CA TYR A 280 -17.67 -1.91 -17.19
C TYR A 280 -18.61 -2.52 -18.23
N SER A 281 -19.73 -1.84 -18.46
CA SER A 281 -20.63 -2.22 -19.55
C SER A 281 -19.98 -1.86 -20.88
N VAL A 282 -19.77 -2.83 -21.74
CA VAL A 282 -19.27 -2.64 -23.11
C VAL A 282 -20.08 -3.48 -24.07
N MET A 283 -20.30 -2.94 -25.28
CA MET A 283 -21.06 -3.64 -26.31
C MET A 283 -20.49 -3.36 -27.71
N ILE A 284 -20.77 -4.25 -28.63
CA ILE A 284 -20.49 -4.04 -30.06
C ILE A 284 -21.67 -3.26 -30.66
N SER A 285 -21.40 -2.13 -31.28
CA SER A 285 -22.35 -1.30 -31.98
C SER A 285 -21.83 -1.01 -33.40
N GLY A 286 -22.44 -1.64 -34.41
CA GLY A 286 -21.95 -1.55 -35.77
C GLY A 286 -20.53 -2.07 -35.91
N ASN A 287 -19.59 -1.22 -36.32
CA ASN A 287 -18.17 -1.56 -36.47
C ASN A 287 -17.30 -1.07 -35.29
N SER A 288 -17.89 -0.74 -34.19
CA SER A 288 -17.17 -0.18 -33.02
C SER A 288 -17.52 -0.92 -31.73
N ILE A 289 -16.57 -0.96 -30.80
CA ILE A 289 -16.81 -1.33 -29.41
C ILE A 289 -17.00 -0.04 -28.63
N ILE A 290 -18.14 0.09 -27.95
CA ILE A 290 -18.53 1.27 -27.20
C ILE A 290 -18.72 0.92 -25.73
N GLU A 291 -18.53 1.94 -24.85
CA GLU A 291 -18.91 1.86 -23.45
C GLU A 291 -20.42 2.17 -23.33
N GLY A 292 -21.17 1.28 -22.63
CA GLY A 292 -22.62 1.35 -22.48
C GLY A 292 -23.11 2.11 -21.25
#